data_8b184fa52242d07dc66e490f614d834b
#
_entry.id   8b184fa52242d07dc66e490f614d834b
#
_cell.length_a   1.000
_cell.length_b   1.000
_cell.length_c   1.000
_cell.angle_alpha   90.00
_cell.angle_beta   90.00
_cell.angle_gamma   90.00
#
_symmetry.space_group_name_H-M   'P 1'
#
loop_
_entity.id
_entity.type
_entity.pdbx_description
1 polymer ?
#
loop_
_entity_poly.entity_id
_entity_poly.type
_entity_poly.pdbx_seq_one_letter_code
_entity_poly.pdbx_strand_id
1 'polypeptide(L)'
;MPKNKNALIRYKVINNLLSGGKTATKQQIAGACAEALYSDGVSLRTVENDIQAMRYDEGLGYFAPITYDHEQRAYFYEESGYSIDRLPLDSDDLRKLKLAATLLKQYSKINTFSDFSGTIDKVIRLINYSKMRLESPELNFIEFEKNPTTSGMEFIDQLIPFIQNQRVIKIEHQAFG
;
A
#
# COMPACT_ATOMS: atom_id res chain seq x y z
N MET A 1 -24.75 11.94 7.14
CA MET A 1 -24.55 13.08 6.21
C MET A 1 -23.98 12.52 4.92
N PRO A 2 -24.46 12.93 3.73
CA PRO A 2 -23.86 12.47 2.49
C PRO A 2 -22.41 12.96 2.44
N LYS A 3 -21.46 12.01 2.45
CA LYS A 3 -20.04 12.33 2.26
C LYS A 3 -19.91 12.99 0.88
N ASN A 4 -19.53 14.24 0.87
CA ASN A 4 -19.40 15.04 -0.35
C ASN A 4 -18.38 14.33 -1.26
N LYS A 5 -18.82 13.82 -2.44
CA LYS A 5 -17.97 13.09 -3.40
C LYS A 5 -16.68 13.87 -3.74
N ASN A 6 -16.75 15.20 -3.65
CA ASN A 6 -15.66 16.10 -3.96
C ASN A 6 -14.60 16.19 -2.83
N ALA A 7 -14.90 15.75 -1.60
CA ALA A 7 -13.97 15.84 -0.48
C ALA A 7 -12.71 14.99 -0.71
N LEU A 8 -12.87 13.76 -1.22
CA LEU A 8 -11.73 12.89 -1.51
C LEU A 8 -10.77 13.48 -2.56
N ILE A 9 -11.31 14.16 -3.55
CA ILE A 9 -10.49 14.85 -4.56
C ILE A 9 -9.69 15.96 -3.89
N ARG A 10 -10.35 16.78 -3.03
CA ARG A 10 -9.68 17.86 -2.29
C ARG A 10 -8.61 17.32 -1.34
N TYR A 11 -8.86 16.22 -0.62
CA TYR A 11 -7.85 15.59 0.24
C TYR A 11 -6.61 15.15 -0.55
N LYS A 12 -6.79 14.59 -1.76
CA LYS A 12 -5.67 14.25 -2.65
C LYS A 12 -4.90 15.49 -3.13
N VAL A 13 -5.61 16.57 -3.46
CA VAL A 13 -4.97 17.83 -3.86
C VAL A 13 -4.17 18.41 -2.71
N ILE A 14 -4.73 18.45 -1.48
CA ILE A 14 -4.03 18.91 -0.29
C ILE A 14 -2.77 18.05 -0.05
N ASN A 15 -2.93 16.72 -0.12
CA ASN A 15 -1.80 15.80 0.02
C ASN A 15 -0.69 16.08 -1.00
N ASN A 16 -1.02 16.26 -2.27
CA ASN A 16 -0.03 16.53 -3.32
C ASN A 16 0.70 17.87 -3.12
N LEU A 17 0.02 18.88 -2.56
CA LEU A 17 0.62 20.17 -2.28
C LEU A 17 1.55 20.13 -1.07
N LEU A 18 1.26 19.28 -0.06
CA LEU A 18 2.02 19.22 1.18
C LEU A 18 3.08 18.12 1.20
N SER A 19 2.98 17.10 0.32
CA SER A 19 3.93 15.99 0.25
C SER A 19 5.31 16.43 -0.20
N GLY A 20 6.35 15.76 0.32
CA GLY A 20 7.75 16.00 -0.07
C GLY A 20 8.35 17.27 0.56
N GLY A 21 7.90 17.65 1.76
CA GLY A 21 8.42 18.81 2.50
C GLY A 21 7.96 20.15 1.93
N LYS A 22 6.88 20.19 1.15
CA LYS A 22 6.32 21.42 0.58
C LYS A 22 5.38 22.11 1.55
N THR A 23 5.25 23.42 1.39
CA THR A 23 4.30 24.26 2.13
C THR A 23 3.25 24.83 1.17
N ALA A 24 2.02 25.04 1.63
CA ALA A 24 0.98 25.68 0.84
C ALA A 24 0.09 26.59 1.70
N THR A 25 -0.21 27.76 1.21
CA THR A 25 -1.16 28.69 1.84
C THR A 25 -2.60 28.22 1.62
N LYS A 26 -3.54 28.70 2.44
CA LYS A 26 -4.98 28.41 2.25
C LYS A 26 -5.47 28.79 0.86
N GLN A 27 -5.01 29.91 0.31
CA GLN A 27 -5.40 30.38 -1.01
C GLN A 27 -4.88 29.46 -2.11
N GLN A 28 -3.63 29.01 -2.01
CA GLN A 28 -3.07 28.03 -2.96
C GLN A 28 -3.82 26.71 -2.93
N ILE A 29 -4.15 26.21 -1.73
CA ILE A 29 -4.96 24.99 -1.57
C ILE A 29 -6.35 25.18 -2.17
N ALA A 30 -7.03 26.31 -1.87
CA ALA A 30 -8.36 26.58 -2.39
C ALA A 30 -8.37 26.67 -3.93
N GLY A 31 -7.39 27.36 -4.52
CA GLY A 31 -7.23 27.47 -5.96
C GLY A 31 -7.00 26.14 -6.65
N ALA A 32 -6.05 25.35 -6.14
CA ALA A 32 -5.76 24.02 -6.68
C ALA A 32 -6.94 23.04 -6.53
N CYS A 33 -7.70 23.14 -5.43
CA CYS A 33 -8.92 22.36 -5.26
C CYS A 33 -10.03 22.77 -6.24
N ALA A 34 -10.19 24.06 -6.50
CA ALA A 34 -11.15 24.56 -7.47
C ALA A 34 -10.83 24.09 -8.89
N GLU A 35 -9.56 24.16 -9.28
CA GLU A 35 -9.06 23.67 -10.57
C GLU A 35 -9.32 22.17 -10.73
N ALA A 36 -8.96 21.36 -9.74
CA ALA A 36 -9.14 19.91 -9.77
C ALA A 36 -10.62 19.48 -9.79
N LEU A 37 -11.52 20.33 -9.31
CA LEU A 37 -12.97 20.09 -9.29
C LEU A 37 -13.68 20.70 -10.50
N TYR A 38 -12.97 21.42 -11.36
CA TYR A 38 -13.58 22.21 -12.43
C TYR A 38 -14.70 23.12 -11.92
N SER A 39 -14.48 23.77 -10.76
CA SER A 39 -15.47 24.61 -10.08
C SER A 39 -15.02 26.06 -10.01
N ASP A 40 -16.00 26.99 -9.88
CA ASP A 40 -15.75 28.44 -9.81
C ASP A 40 -14.98 28.87 -8.54
N GLY A 41 -14.84 27.95 -7.55
CA GLY A 41 -14.06 28.21 -6.34
C GLY A 41 -14.34 27.24 -5.22
N VAL A 42 -13.37 27.15 -4.31
CA VAL A 42 -13.48 26.43 -3.02
C VAL A 42 -13.27 27.45 -1.90
N SER A 43 -14.21 27.54 -0.94
CA SER A 43 -14.09 28.50 0.15
C SER A 43 -12.93 28.15 1.08
N LEU A 44 -12.29 29.16 1.68
CA LEU A 44 -11.22 28.97 2.68
C LEU A 44 -11.72 28.18 3.89
N ARG A 45 -12.99 28.34 4.26
CA ARG A 45 -13.64 27.55 5.33
C ARG A 45 -13.74 26.08 4.97
N THR A 46 -14.00 25.76 3.69
CA THR A 46 -13.99 24.37 3.21
C THR A 46 -12.61 23.76 3.34
N VAL A 47 -11.56 24.49 2.97
CA VAL A 47 -10.16 24.03 3.12
C VAL A 47 -9.83 23.77 4.59
N GLU A 48 -10.22 24.66 5.50
CA GLU A 48 -10.02 24.44 6.96
C GLU A 48 -10.73 23.19 7.45
N ASN A 49 -11.99 22.99 7.06
CA ASN A 49 -12.75 21.80 7.44
C ASN A 49 -12.12 20.52 6.86
N ASP A 50 -11.62 20.56 5.64
CA ASP A 50 -10.94 19.42 5.01
C ASP A 50 -9.62 19.08 5.75
N ILE A 51 -8.84 20.09 6.10
CA ILE A 51 -7.61 19.91 6.89
C ILE A 51 -7.94 19.33 8.27
N GLN A 52 -8.98 19.82 8.95
CA GLN A 52 -9.43 19.28 10.23
C GLN A 52 -9.89 17.82 10.10
N ALA A 53 -10.63 17.49 9.04
CA ALA A 53 -11.03 16.13 8.78
C ALA A 53 -9.82 15.21 8.53
N MET A 54 -8.84 15.65 7.72
CA MET A 54 -7.62 14.88 7.48
C MET A 54 -6.81 14.64 8.76
N ARG A 55 -6.85 15.57 9.72
CA ARG A 55 -6.11 15.45 11.00
C ARG A 55 -6.81 14.54 12.01
N TYR A 56 -8.14 14.59 12.11
CA TYR A 56 -8.85 14.09 13.28
C TYR A 56 -10.03 13.16 12.98
N ASP A 57 -10.47 13.01 11.72
CA ASP A 57 -11.61 12.14 11.39
C ASP A 57 -11.18 10.67 11.41
N GLU A 58 -11.61 9.94 12.43
CA GLU A 58 -11.36 8.50 12.58
C GLU A 58 -11.93 7.69 11.40
N GLY A 59 -13.04 8.15 10.81
CA GLY A 59 -13.65 7.48 9.66
C GLY A 59 -12.83 7.59 8.37
N LEU A 60 -11.93 8.59 8.28
CA LEU A 60 -10.95 8.72 7.20
C LEU A 60 -9.67 7.95 7.50
N GLY A 61 -9.27 7.85 8.77
CA GLY A 61 -8.08 7.12 9.21
C GLY A 61 -6.75 7.71 8.72
N TYR A 62 -6.73 8.96 8.23
CA TYR A 62 -5.49 9.59 7.74
C TYR A 62 -4.58 10.05 8.88
N PHE A 63 -5.16 10.62 9.95
CA PHE A 63 -4.42 11.21 11.09
C PHE A 63 -3.23 12.05 10.63
N ALA A 64 -3.46 12.85 9.58
CA ALA A 64 -2.42 13.56 8.86
C ALA A 64 -1.72 14.58 9.77
N PRO A 65 -0.38 14.55 9.90
CA PRO A 65 0.39 15.46 10.75
C PRO A 65 0.54 16.84 10.07
N ILE A 66 -0.60 17.48 9.79
CA ILE A 66 -0.63 18.81 9.15
C ILE A 66 -0.48 19.87 10.23
N THR A 67 0.50 20.74 10.09
CA THR A 67 0.74 21.90 10.97
C THR A 67 0.70 23.20 10.18
N TYR A 68 0.39 24.28 10.87
CA TYR A 68 0.34 25.64 10.29
C TYR A 68 1.54 26.45 10.76
N ASP A 69 2.34 26.90 9.80
CA ASP A 69 3.42 27.85 10.02
C ASP A 69 2.86 29.28 10.00
N HIS A 70 2.98 29.97 11.13
CA HIS A 70 2.49 31.35 11.29
C HIS A 70 3.36 32.37 10.56
N GLU A 71 4.67 32.12 10.38
CA GLU A 71 5.58 33.02 9.68
C GLU A 71 5.35 32.98 8.18
N GLN A 72 5.25 31.79 7.62
CA GLN A 72 4.99 31.58 6.19
C GLN A 72 3.49 31.64 5.85
N ARG A 73 2.60 31.65 6.85
CA ARG A 73 1.13 31.56 6.70
C ARG A 73 0.70 30.38 5.84
N ALA A 74 1.37 29.27 6.00
CA ALA A 74 1.22 28.07 5.17
C ALA A 74 1.08 26.80 6.01
N TYR A 75 0.43 25.78 5.44
CA TYR A 75 0.37 24.45 6.00
C TYR A 75 1.50 23.59 5.45
N PHE A 76 1.94 22.61 6.24
CA PHE A 76 2.92 21.61 5.86
C PHE A 76 2.71 20.34 6.65
N TYR A 77 3.31 19.23 6.21
CA TYR A 77 3.40 18.02 7.02
C TYR A 77 4.64 18.08 7.93
N GLU A 78 4.46 17.86 9.23
CA GLU A 78 5.57 17.76 10.19
C GLU A 78 6.54 16.64 9.82
N GLU A 79 5.99 15.51 9.32
CA GLU A 79 6.78 14.41 8.80
C GLU A 79 7.03 14.60 7.32
N SER A 80 8.29 14.89 6.94
CA SER A 80 8.68 15.16 5.54
C SER A 80 8.36 14.04 4.55
N GLY A 81 8.22 12.82 5.05
CA GLY A 81 7.86 11.66 4.24
C GLY A 81 6.40 11.27 4.25
N TYR A 82 5.54 12.00 4.96
CA TYR A 82 4.12 11.66 5.07
C TYR A 82 3.36 11.87 3.76
N SER A 83 2.41 10.98 3.49
CA SER A 83 1.40 11.11 2.43
C SER A 83 0.21 10.21 2.75
N ILE A 84 -1.03 10.68 2.50
CA ILE A 84 -2.25 9.84 2.67
C ILE A 84 -2.30 8.66 1.70
N ASP A 85 -1.56 8.74 0.59
CA ASP A 85 -1.45 7.65 -0.38
C ASP A 85 -0.34 6.65 -0.01
N ARG A 86 0.39 6.91 1.08
CA ARG A 86 1.49 6.04 1.51
C ARG A 86 0.93 4.89 2.34
N LEU A 87 1.30 3.67 1.97
CA LEU A 87 1.12 2.54 2.87
C LEU A 87 1.96 2.79 4.14
N PRO A 88 1.42 2.56 5.33
CA PRO A 88 2.14 2.72 6.60
C PRO A 88 3.16 1.58 6.78
N LEU A 89 4.06 1.43 5.81
CA LEU A 89 5.11 0.41 5.76
C LEU A 89 6.44 1.12 5.61
N ASP A 90 7.36 0.82 6.48
CA ASP A 90 8.73 1.28 6.35
C ASP A 90 9.53 0.47 5.32
N SER A 91 10.79 0.85 5.09
CA SER A 91 11.65 0.18 4.11
C SER A 91 11.95 -1.28 4.49
N ASP A 92 11.99 -1.60 5.80
CA ASP A 92 12.22 -2.95 6.31
C ASP A 92 10.97 -3.82 6.15
N ASP A 93 9.79 -3.25 6.43
CA ASP A 93 8.49 -3.91 6.17
C ASP A 93 8.33 -4.25 4.69
N LEU A 94 8.66 -3.32 3.80
CA LEU A 94 8.61 -3.56 2.35
C LEU A 94 9.59 -4.66 1.92
N ARG A 95 10.77 -4.73 2.55
CA ARG A 95 11.75 -5.79 2.31
C ARG A 95 11.22 -7.15 2.76
N LYS A 96 10.68 -7.23 3.99
CA LYS A 96 10.07 -8.45 4.55
C LYS A 96 8.90 -8.92 3.71
N LEU A 97 8.03 -7.99 3.30
CA LEU A 97 6.87 -8.30 2.45
C LEU A 97 7.29 -8.81 1.06
N LYS A 98 8.33 -8.22 0.46
CA LYS A 98 8.90 -8.69 -0.81
C LYS A 98 9.47 -10.10 -0.66
N LEU A 99 10.20 -10.39 0.43
CA LEU A 99 10.73 -11.72 0.70
C LEU A 99 9.60 -12.73 0.83
N ALA A 100 8.57 -12.44 1.64
CA ALA A 100 7.41 -13.31 1.82
C ALA A 100 6.68 -13.58 0.50
N ALA A 101 6.44 -12.54 -0.32
CA ALA A 101 5.82 -12.68 -1.62
C ALA A 101 6.66 -13.55 -2.57
N THR A 102 7.99 -13.43 -2.53
CA THR A 102 8.89 -14.23 -3.36
C THR A 102 8.89 -15.69 -2.93
N LEU A 103 8.88 -15.98 -1.63
CA LEU A 103 8.74 -17.34 -1.09
C LEU A 103 7.41 -17.97 -1.50
N LEU A 104 6.30 -17.26 -1.36
CA LEU A 104 4.98 -17.74 -1.78
C LEU A 104 4.92 -18.02 -3.29
N LYS A 105 5.63 -17.24 -4.09
CA LYS A 105 5.68 -17.45 -5.54
C LYS A 105 6.33 -18.79 -5.93
N GLN A 106 7.22 -19.34 -5.11
CA GLN A 106 7.81 -20.69 -5.36
C GLN A 106 6.75 -21.79 -5.33
N TYR A 107 5.72 -21.61 -4.52
CA TYR A 107 4.60 -22.56 -4.40
C TYR A 107 3.47 -22.32 -5.39
N SER A 108 3.58 -21.33 -6.30
CA SER A 108 2.54 -21.01 -7.28
C SER A 108 2.25 -22.12 -8.31
N LYS A 109 3.12 -23.13 -8.40
CA LYS A 109 2.93 -24.32 -9.23
C LYS A 109 1.93 -25.32 -8.63
N ILE A 110 1.60 -25.20 -7.34
CA ILE A 110 0.59 -25.99 -6.66
C ILE A 110 -0.77 -25.36 -6.97
N ASN A 111 -1.75 -26.13 -7.47
CA ASN A 111 -3.04 -25.58 -7.92
C ASN A 111 -3.74 -24.77 -6.83
N THR A 112 -3.71 -25.23 -5.58
CA THR A 112 -4.29 -24.51 -4.44
C THR A 112 -3.67 -23.13 -4.24
N PHE A 113 -2.41 -22.92 -4.65
CA PHE A 113 -1.71 -21.62 -4.55
C PHE A 113 -1.70 -20.85 -5.87
N SER A 114 -2.14 -21.44 -6.98
CA SER A 114 -2.19 -20.77 -8.30
C SER A 114 -3.09 -19.54 -8.26
N ASP A 115 -4.20 -19.60 -7.54
CA ASP A 115 -5.17 -18.51 -7.39
C ASP A 115 -4.58 -17.29 -6.68
N PHE A 116 -3.56 -17.51 -5.84
CA PHE A 116 -2.84 -16.44 -5.15
C PHE A 116 -1.75 -15.78 -6.02
N SER A 117 -1.31 -16.43 -7.10
CA SER A 117 -0.20 -15.93 -7.92
C SER A 117 -0.47 -14.52 -8.46
N GLY A 118 -1.67 -14.26 -8.95
CA GLY A 118 -2.09 -12.95 -9.42
C GLY A 118 -2.11 -11.87 -8.32
N THR A 119 -2.47 -12.27 -7.10
CA THR A 119 -2.46 -11.37 -5.93
C THR A 119 -1.04 -11.08 -5.48
N ILE A 120 -0.17 -12.10 -5.45
CA ILE A 120 1.26 -11.96 -5.13
C ILE A 120 1.93 -11.00 -6.12
N ASP A 121 1.67 -11.14 -7.41
CA ASP A 121 2.22 -10.25 -8.44
C ASP A 121 1.71 -8.80 -8.27
N LYS A 122 0.45 -8.59 -7.83
CA LYS A 122 -0.06 -7.26 -7.49
C LYS A 122 0.69 -6.66 -6.30
N VAL A 123 0.91 -7.45 -5.24
CA VAL A 123 1.67 -7.03 -4.05
C VAL A 123 3.10 -6.64 -4.44
N ILE A 124 3.80 -7.46 -5.22
CA ILE A 124 5.15 -7.16 -5.71
C ILE A 124 5.17 -5.87 -6.52
N ARG A 125 4.18 -5.64 -7.41
CA ARG A 125 4.06 -4.38 -8.17
C ARG A 125 3.85 -3.17 -7.26
N LEU A 126 2.99 -3.29 -6.24
CA LEU A 126 2.77 -2.21 -5.27
C LEU A 126 4.03 -1.87 -4.47
N ILE A 127 4.78 -2.89 -4.04
CA ILE A 127 6.06 -2.71 -3.34
C ILE A 127 7.07 -1.99 -4.25
N ASN A 128 7.20 -2.42 -5.50
CA ASN A 128 8.12 -1.79 -6.44
C ASN A 128 7.71 -0.34 -6.76
N TYR A 129 6.40 -0.06 -6.90
CA TYR A 129 5.90 1.30 -7.08
C TYR A 129 6.18 2.20 -5.88
N SER A 130 6.02 1.69 -4.66
CA SER A 130 6.34 2.41 -3.43
C SER A 130 7.84 2.71 -3.31
N LYS A 131 8.69 1.80 -3.78
CA LYS A 131 10.16 1.99 -3.81
C LYS A 131 10.62 3.02 -4.82
N MET A 132 10.00 3.12 -5.99
CA MET A 132 10.32 4.16 -6.98
C MET A 132 10.14 5.58 -6.42
N ARG A 133 9.30 5.74 -5.38
CA ARG A 133 9.14 7.02 -4.65
C ARG A 133 10.13 7.22 -3.50
N LEU A 134 10.82 6.15 -3.06
CA LEU A 134 11.71 6.14 -1.89
C LEU A 134 13.16 5.89 -2.28
N GLU A 135 13.64 6.41 -3.40
CA GLU A 135 15.04 6.38 -3.86
C GLU A 135 15.97 5.47 -3.02
N SER A 136 15.94 4.17 -3.29
CA SER A 136 16.95 3.24 -2.78
C SER A 136 17.19 2.13 -3.79
N PRO A 137 18.39 2.06 -4.42
CA PRO A 137 18.69 1.15 -5.52
C PRO A 137 18.97 -0.31 -5.12
N GLU A 138 18.92 -0.66 -3.85
CA GLU A 138 19.49 -1.92 -3.39
C GLU A 138 18.48 -2.95 -2.91
N LEU A 139 17.92 -3.77 -3.79
CA LEU A 139 17.34 -5.06 -3.38
C LEU A 139 17.24 -6.08 -4.54
N ASN A 140 18.35 -6.26 -5.29
CA ASN A 140 18.45 -7.35 -6.28
C ASN A 140 19.33 -8.53 -5.82
N PHE A 141 19.57 -8.69 -4.51
CA PHE A 141 20.58 -9.63 -4.01
C PHE A 141 20.07 -11.01 -3.60
N ILE A 142 18.78 -11.33 -3.74
CA ILE A 142 18.29 -12.66 -3.44
C ILE A 142 17.73 -13.25 -4.74
N GLU A 143 18.58 -13.88 -5.53
CA GLU A 143 18.16 -14.88 -6.50
C GLU A 143 18.00 -16.20 -5.74
N PHE A 144 16.75 -16.62 -5.58
CA PHE A 144 16.51 -17.99 -5.13
C PHE A 144 16.80 -18.93 -6.28
N GLU A 145 17.66 -19.91 -6.02
CA GLU A 145 17.90 -21.01 -6.93
C GLU A 145 16.55 -21.60 -7.35
N LYS A 146 16.32 -21.71 -8.66
CA LYS A 146 15.14 -22.40 -9.18
C LYS A 146 15.28 -23.86 -8.82
N ASN A 147 14.80 -24.25 -7.65
CA ASN A 147 14.79 -25.65 -7.28
C ASN A 147 14.06 -26.44 -8.36
N PRO A 148 14.69 -27.44 -8.96
CA PRO A 148 14.02 -28.38 -9.81
C PRO A 148 12.86 -28.98 -9.00
N THR A 149 11.76 -29.25 -9.66
CA THR A 149 10.53 -29.81 -9.10
C THR A 149 10.86 -30.86 -8.04
N THR A 150 10.64 -30.53 -6.77
CA THR A 150 10.79 -31.49 -5.68
C THR A 150 9.73 -32.56 -5.89
N SER A 151 10.16 -33.82 -6.05
CA SER A 151 9.25 -34.98 -6.17
C SER A 151 8.31 -35.01 -4.97
N GLY A 152 7.01 -35.16 -5.21
CA GLY A 152 5.99 -35.18 -4.17
C GLY A 152 5.14 -33.89 -4.06
N MET A 153 5.49 -32.80 -4.74
CA MET A 153 4.66 -31.59 -4.78
C MET A 153 3.30 -31.83 -5.45
N GLU A 154 3.23 -32.77 -6.37
CA GLU A 154 2.00 -33.19 -7.06
C GLU A 154 0.93 -33.76 -6.14
N PHE A 155 1.34 -34.24 -4.95
CA PHE A 155 0.40 -34.81 -3.97
C PHE A 155 -0.21 -33.74 -3.04
N ILE A 156 0.37 -32.56 -2.95
CA ILE A 156 -0.08 -31.52 -2.01
C ILE A 156 -1.53 -31.13 -2.28
N ASP A 157 -1.90 -30.93 -3.54
CA ASP A 157 -3.29 -30.58 -3.93
C ASP A 157 -4.30 -31.65 -3.54
N GLN A 158 -3.87 -32.93 -3.49
CA GLN A 158 -4.71 -34.03 -3.06
C GLN A 158 -4.83 -34.08 -1.53
N LEU A 159 -3.77 -33.72 -0.81
CA LEU A 159 -3.71 -33.80 0.66
C LEU A 159 -4.49 -32.67 1.33
N ILE A 160 -4.48 -31.47 0.77
CA ILE A 160 -5.13 -30.27 1.38
C ILE A 160 -6.61 -30.52 1.70
N PRO A 161 -7.47 -31.05 0.80
CA PRO A 161 -8.87 -31.32 1.12
C PRO A 161 -9.07 -32.34 2.25
N PHE A 162 -8.17 -33.34 2.36
CA PHE A 162 -8.24 -34.29 3.45
C PHE A 162 -7.86 -33.68 4.79
N ILE A 163 -6.86 -32.82 4.80
CA ILE A 163 -6.45 -32.06 6.00
C ILE A 163 -7.58 -31.12 6.44
N GLN A 164 -8.15 -30.35 5.52
CA GLN A 164 -9.25 -29.40 5.81
C GLN A 164 -10.51 -30.11 6.36
N ASN A 165 -10.79 -31.32 5.85
CA ASN A 165 -11.96 -32.12 6.29
C ASN A 165 -11.61 -33.10 7.42
N GLN A 166 -10.42 -33.01 8.02
CA GLN A 166 -9.94 -33.87 9.11
C GLN A 166 -10.10 -35.37 8.80
N ARG A 167 -9.85 -35.79 7.56
CA ARG A 167 -9.94 -37.19 7.14
C ARG A 167 -8.61 -37.89 7.32
N VAL A 168 -8.67 -39.17 7.75
CA VAL A 168 -7.50 -40.03 7.84
C VAL A 168 -7.11 -40.49 6.44
N ILE A 169 -5.80 -40.42 6.13
CA ILE A 169 -5.21 -40.90 4.88
C ILE A 169 -4.15 -41.97 5.19
N LYS A 170 -4.02 -42.93 4.27
CA LYS A 170 -2.94 -43.93 4.30
C LYS A 170 -1.88 -43.49 3.30
N ILE A 171 -0.63 -43.35 3.74
CA ILE A 171 0.52 -43.03 2.89
C ILE A 171 1.43 -44.27 2.83
N GLU A 172 1.72 -44.68 1.62
CA GLU A 172 2.75 -45.74 1.38
C GLU A 172 4.01 -45.07 0.83
N HIS A 173 5.09 -45.17 1.55
CA HIS A 173 6.39 -44.60 1.17
C HIS A 173 7.34 -45.72 0.80
N GLN A 174 7.90 -45.67 -0.40
CA GLN A 174 9.01 -46.52 -0.82
C GLN A 174 10.30 -45.73 -0.80
N ALA A 175 11.25 -46.14 0.05
CA ALA A 175 12.60 -45.62 0.00
C ALA A 175 13.31 -46.15 -1.22
N PHE A 176 13.92 -45.28 -2.00
CA PHE A 176 14.85 -45.72 -3.03
C PHE A 176 16.12 -46.25 -2.34
N GLY A 177 16.42 -47.53 -2.57
CA GLY A 177 17.65 -48.16 -2.16
C GLY A 177 18.85 -47.74 -3.00
#